data_c044f7ca1568d36d766115a37f86b826
#
_entry.id   c044f7ca1568d36d766115a37f86b826
#
_cell.length_a   1.000
_cell.length_b   1.000
_cell.length_c   1.000
_cell.angle_alpha   90.00
_cell.angle_beta   90.00
_cell.angle_gamma   90.00
#
_symmetry.space_group_name_H-M   'P 1'
#
loop_
_entity.id
_entity.type
_entity.pdbx_description
1 polymer ?
#
loop_
_entity_poly.entity_id
_entity_poly.type
_entity_poly.pdbx_seq_one_letter_code
_entity_poly.pdbx_strand_id
1 'polypeptide(L)'
;VGSEMCIRDRNGGQALLLVDGVETSDLSLLNPQDIESVSVLKDAASASIYGARAAFGVVLITTKKGKKEQKVQINYNNNFSWSMASRLPDGVSSDKWIRAMNQANVNNGSGQYFKDEHVQAVDDFIAGRGPSAFYTTDNSITAAGQWAYAGNTDWFDVMYKPSFMQQHNASISGGSDKTTYYGSIGYKGQDGILQYGTDKYKRINMSFNFSTQITKWLEVTFRTKYNRNTSDYPYTSNFNLGNIFYEIYRGFPTIPVYLPDGNNFAGIAGSNFNYNFAGLLDGAGRDKTNSDDFWYTAAFNLTPLAGLSIKGDYTGNKFYQDQTQHGKILYQTMPEESTLSPLSVGTPGGVTKANYGDTYQALNLWADYKKSFNDKHNLGVMVGYNQESKKTTKLSVSTSNLFDNNFPVTDLASTYNMPSEEATIWAVQGAF
;
A
#
# COMPACT_ATOMS: atom_id res chain seq x y z
N VAL A 1 -2.73 20.04 -8.36
CA VAL A 1 -1.73 20.03 -7.27
C VAL A 1 -1.91 21.24 -6.34
N GLY A 2 -2.06 22.47 -6.85
CA GLY A 2 -2.17 23.66 -5.97
C GLY A 2 -3.50 23.83 -5.25
N SER A 3 -4.61 23.24 -5.73
CA SER A 3 -5.93 23.41 -5.11
C SER A 3 -6.24 22.38 -4.01
N GLU A 4 -5.64 21.20 -4.06
CA GLU A 4 -5.75 20.21 -2.97
C GLU A 4 -5.05 20.70 -1.71
N MET A 5 -3.89 21.37 -1.83
CA MET A 5 -3.22 22.01 -0.71
C MET A 5 -4.08 23.08 -0.04
N CYS A 6 -4.78 23.93 -0.81
CA CYS A 6 -5.63 24.98 -0.24
C CYS A 6 -6.89 24.45 0.48
N ILE A 7 -7.41 23.29 0.10
CA ILE A 7 -8.56 22.65 0.76
C ILE A 7 -8.11 21.93 2.04
N ARG A 8 -6.93 21.33 2.03
CA ARG A 8 -6.36 20.59 3.16
C ARG A 8 -5.96 21.49 4.34
N ASP A 9 -5.47 22.71 4.05
CA ASP A 9 -4.81 23.52 5.06
C ASP A 9 -5.78 24.39 5.91
N ARG A 10 -7.06 24.49 5.55
CA ARG A 10 -7.96 25.40 6.27
C ARG A 10 -8.77 24.79 7.41
N ASN A 11 -9.10 23.49 7.40
CA ASN A 11 -9.89 22.84 8.48
C ASN A 11 -9.71 21.33 8.63
N GLY A 12 -8.70 20.71 8.01
CA GLY A 12 -8.42 19.27 8.16
C GLY A 12 -9.41 18.31 7.51
N GLY A 13 -10.39 18.79 6.73
CA GLY A 13 -11.37 17.95 6.03
C GLY A 13 -10.89 17.53 4.64
N GLN A 14 -11.31 16.35 4.19
CA GLN A 14 -11.05 15.85 2.83
C GLN A 14 -12.18 16.25 1.89
N ALA A 15 -11.84 16.56 0.62
CA ALA A 15 -12.84 16.75 -0.43
C ALA A 15 -13.62 15.45 -0.67
N LEU A 16 -14.91 15.58 -0.97
CA LEU A 16 -15.74 14.43 -1.37
C LEU A 16 -15.29 13.93 -2.75
N LEU A 17 -14.85 12.69 -2.82
CA LEU A 17 -14.41 12.06 -4.06
C LEU A 17 -15.52 11.21 -4.64
N LEU A 18 -15.96 11.51 -5.87
CA LEU A 18 -17.01 10.77 -6.55
C LEU A 18 -16.49 10.19 -7.87
N VAL A 19 -16.65 8.90 -8.06
CA VAL A 19 -16.37 8.21 -9.32
C VAL A 19 -17.67 7.75 -9.95
N ASP A 20 -18.04 8.35 -11.10
CA ASP A 20 -19.34 8.15 -11.77
C ASP A 20 -20.54 8.38 -10.84
N GLY A 21 -20.42 9.33 -9.90
CA GLY A 21 -21.46 9.70 -8.94
C GLY A 21 -21.44 8.92 -7.62
N VAL A 22 -20.52 7.97 -7.45
CA VAL A 22 -20.41 7.13 -6.26
C VAL A 22 -19.21 7.55 -5.40
N GLU A 23 -19.41 7.70 -4.10
CA GLU A 23 -18.34 8.06 -3.16
C GLU A 23 -17.27 6.99 -3.08
N THR A 24 -16.01 7.41 -3.13
CA THR A 24 -14.83 6.56 -2.93
C THR A 24 -13.85 7.26 -2.00
N SER A 25 -13.21 6.49 -1.13
CA SER A 25 -12.15 7.00 -0.24
C SER A 25 -10.75 6.79 -0.80
N ASP A 26 -10.60 5.94 -1.82
CA ASP A 26 -9.30 5.55 -2.35
C ASP A 26 -9.25 5.60 -3.89
N LEU A 27 -8.58 6.63 -4.41
CA LEU A 27 -8.32 6.78 -5.84
C LEU A 27 -7.24 5.82 -6.37
N SER A 28 -6.43 5.22 -5.49
CA SER A 28 -5.38 4.29 -5.91
C SER A 28 -5.95 3.03 -6.56
N LEU A 29 -7.22 2.70 -6.27
CA LEU A 29 -7.95 1.57 -6.86
C LEU A 29 -8.42 1.86 -8.30
N LEU A 30 -8.46 3.14 -8.70
CA LEU A 30 -8.89 3.51 -10.05
C LEU A 30 -7.73 3.41 -11.04
N ASN A 31 -7.97 2.78 -12.18
CA ASN A 31 -7.01 2.80 -13.28
C ASN A 31 -7.04 4.17 -13.98
N PRO A 32 -5.95 4.95 -13.98
CA PRO A 32 -5.93 6.26 -14.65
C PRO A 32 -6.29 6.21 -16.14
N GLN A 33 -6.03 5.08 -16.80
CA GLN A 33 -6.36 4.89 -18.22
C GLN A 33 -7.86 4.80 -18.50
N ASP A 34 -8.69 4.52 -17.46
CA ASP A 34 -10.15 4.47 -17.56
C ASP A 34 -10.81 5.83 -17.29
N ILE A 35 -10.04 6.85 -16.88
CA ILE A 35 -10.56 8.19 -16.61
C ILE A 35 -10.79 8.93 -17.93
N GLU A 36 -12.00 9.48 -18.11
CA GLU A 36 -12.33 10.39 -19.20
C GLU A 36 -12.13 11.85 -18.79
N SER A 37 -12.59 12.23 -17.58
CA SER A 37 -12.46 13.60 -17.09
C SER A 37 -12.42 13.65 -15.55
N VAL A 38 -11.80 14.72 -15.04
CA VAL A 38 -11.81 15.08 -13.63
C VAL A 38 -12.30 16.51 -13.52
N SER A 39 -13.36 16.74 -12.73
CA SER A 39 -13.93 18.05 -12.44
C SER A 39 -13.88 18.33 -10.95
N VAL A 40 -13.47 19.54 -10.58
CA VAL A 40 -13.37 19.96 -9.17
C VAL A 40 -14.37 21.07 -8.90
N LEU A 41 -15.37 20.79 -8.05
CA LEU A 41 -16.36 21.76 -7.60
C LEU A 41 -15.85 22.43 -6.33
N LYS A 42 -15.51 23.72 -6.43
CA LYS A 42 -14.91 24.49 -5.35
C LYS A 42 -15.90 25.49 -4.71
N ASP A 43 -16.97 25.83 -5.42
CA ASP A 43 -17.96 26.78 -4.97
C ASP A 43 -19.16 26.09 -4.30
N ALA A 44 -19.74 26.79 -3.32
CA ALA A 44 -20.84 26.25 -2.53
C ALA A 44 -22.11 26.00 -3.36
N ALA A 45 -22.32 26.73 -4.44
CA ALA A 45 -23.52 26.57 -5.26
C ALA A 45 -23.48 25.26 -6.04
N SER A 46 -22.36 24.95 -6.69
CA SER A 46 -22.19 23.67 -7.43
C SER A 46 -22.05 22.46 -6.50
N ALA A 47 -21.55 22.64 -5.28
CA ALA A 47 -21.41 21.56 -4.30
C ALA A 47 -22.67 21.31 -3.48
N SER A 48 -23.67 22.21 -3.49
CA SER A 48 -24.87 22.18 -2.64
C SER A 48 -25.69 20.91 -2.79
N ILE A 49 -25.75 20.30 -3.96
CA ILE A 49 -26.48 19.04 -4.21
C ILE A 49 -25.92 17.84 -3.43
N TYR A 50 -24.68 17.92 -2.93
CA TYR A 50 -24.04 16.89 -2.12
C TYR A 50 -24.16 17.13 -0.62
N GLY A 51 -24.83 18.23 -0.21
CA GLY A 51 -25.10 18.58 1.19
C GLY A 51 -23.84 18.81 2.01
N ALA A 52 -23.90 18.50 3.30
CA ALA A 52 -22.82 18.73 4.27
C ALA A 52 -21.53 17.96 3.95
N ARG A 53 -21.60 16.87 3.21
CA ARG A 53 -20.41 16.08 2.77
C ARG A 53 -19.49 16.85 1.82
N ALA A 54 -20.04 17.85 1.14
CA ALA A 54 -19.29 18.69 0.18
C ALA A 54 -18.68 19.96 0.79
N ALA A 55 -18.68 20.10 2.12
CA ALA A 55 -18.17 21.29 2.80
C ALA A 55 -16.72 21.64 2.44
N PHE A 56 -15.91 20.66 2.05
CA PHE A 56 -14.51 20.83 1.62
C PHE A 56 -14.31 20.74 0.10
N GLY A 57 -15.40 20.84 -0.67
CA GLY A 57 -15.39 20.68 -2.14
C GLY A 57 -15.66 19.26 -2.59
N VAL A 58 -15.84 19.09 -3.91
CA VAL A 58 -16.14 17.80 -4.53
C VAL A 58 -15.22 17.58 -5.73
N VAL A 59 -14.64 16.39 -5.82
CA VAL A 59 -13.89 15.93 -7.01
C VAL A 59 -14.73 14.89 -7.72
N LEU A 60 -15.16 15.23 -8.94
CA LEU A 60 -15.94 14.35 -9.80
C LEU A 60 -15.02 13.69 -10.82
N ILE A 61 -14.96 12.38 -10.81
CA ILE A 61 -14.23 11.58 -11.78
C ILE A 61 -15.23 10.85 -12.65
N THR A 62 -15.15 11.07 -13.96
CA THR A 62 -15.98 10.36 -14.93
C THR A 62 -15.12 9.33 -15.65
N THR A 63 -15.61 8.10 -15.74
CA THR A 63 -14.92 7.03 -16.46
C THR A 63 -15.34 6.97 -17.93
N LYS A 64 -14.45 6.42 -18.76
CA LYS A 64 -14.65 6.27 -20.20
C LYS A 64 -15.88 5.43 -20.52
N LYS A 65 -16.59 5.85 -21.59
CA LYS A 65 -17.77 5.18 -22.14
C LYS A 65 -17.59 5.03 -23.65
N GLY A 66 -18.33 4.10 -24.26
CA GLY A 66 -18.48 4.07 -25.70
C GLY A 66 -19.30 5.27 -26.20
N LYS A 67 -19.15 5.64 -27.47
CA LYS A 67 -19.95 6.68 -28.14
C LYS A 67 -20.90 6.06 -29.12
N LYS A 68 -22.07 6.68 -29.32
CA LYS A 68 -23.04 6.25 -30.36
C LYS A 68 -22.39 6.31 -31.74
N GLU A 69 -22.77 5.38 -32.60
CA GLU A 69 -22.25 5.26 -33.98
C GLU A 69 -20.73 5.13 -34.08
N GLN A 70 -20.07 4.74 -32.97
CA GLN A 70 -18.63 4.54 -32.93
C GLN A 70 -18.28 3.14 -33.44
N LYS A 71 -17.42 3.07 -34.47
CA LYS A 71 -16.77 1.81 -34.86
C LYS A 71 -15.97 1.24 -33.67
N VAL A 72 -15.86 -0.08 -33.64
CA VAL A 72 -15.04 -0.77 -32.62
C VAL A 72 -13.62 -0.21 -32.60
N GLN A 73 -13.18 0.22 -31.46
CA GLN A 73 -11.80 0.68 -31.19
C GLN A 73 -11.18 -0.21 -30.13
N ILE A 74 -10.01 -0.74 -30.44
CA ILE A 74 -9.18 -1.51 -29.52
C ILE A 74 -7.92 -0.71 -29.26
N ASN A 75 -7.60 -0.48 -27.98
CA ASN A 75 -6.41 0.22 -27.56
C ASN A 75 -5.60 -0.66 -26.63
N TYR A 76 -4.29 -0.66 -26.81
CA TYR A 76 -3.35 -1.30 -25.92
C TYR A 76 -2.22 -0.32 -25.61
N ASN A 77 -1.95 -0.14 -24.31
CA ASN A 77 -0.85 0.68 -23.82
C ASN A 77 -0.01 -0.14 -22.85
N ASN A 78 1.30 0.03 -22.90
CA ASN A 78 2.22 -0.53 -21.91
C ASN A 78 3.17 0.54 -21.40
N ASN A 79 3.69 0.30 -20.21
CA ASN A 79 4.76 1.10 -19.62
C ASN A 79 5.71 0.17 -18.85
N PHE A 80 7.00 0.30 -19.16
CA PHE A 80 8.07 -0.34 -18.40
C PHE A 80 8.94 0.76 -17.81
N SER A 81 9.20 0.69 -16.51
CA SER A 81 10.04 1.68 -15.84
C SER A 81 10.95 1.04 -14.80
N TRP A 82 12.07 1.67 -14.60
CA TRP A 82 13.01 1.37 -13.53
C TRP A 82 13.12 2.59 -12.64
N SER A 83 12.89 2.39 -11.36
CA SER A 83 13.03 3.42 -10.34
C SER A 83 14.22 3.09 -9.48
N MET A 84 15.04 4.08 -9.19
CA MET A 84 16.17 3.96 -8.28
C MET A 84 16.20 5.16 -7.33
N ALA A 85 16.87 5.01 -6.21
CA ALA A 85 17.11 6.15 -5.33
C ALA A 85 17.86 7.23 -6.10
N SER A 86 17.30 8.44 -6.18
CA SER A 86 17.88 9.55 -6.95
C SER A 86 19.13 10.12 -6.29
N ARG A 87 19.24 10.00 -4.97
CA ARG A 87 20.40 10.44 -4.20
C ARG A 87 20.46 9.62 -2.92
N LEU A 88 21.54 8.88 -2.75
CA LEU A 88 21.89 8.23 -1.49
C LEU A 88 23.06 9.01 -0.87
N PRO A 89 23.16 9.08 0.47
CA PRO A 89 24.36 9.58 1.12
C PRO A 89 25.55 8.66 0.85
N ASP A 90 26.75 9.22 0.79
CA ASP A 90 27.96 8.41 0.79
C ASP A 90 28.19 7.84 2.18
N GLY A 91 28.37 6.54 2.31
CA GLY A 91 28.70 5.88 3.55
C GLY A 91 30.08 6.28 4.07
N VAL A 92 30.22 6.40 5.38
CA VAL A 92 31.53 6.63 5.99
C VAL A 92 32.27 5.31 6.14
N SER A 93 33.52 5.24 5.72
CA SER A 93 34.33 4.03 5.89
C SER A 93 34.53 3.65 7.36
N SER A 94 34.65 2.35 7.63
CA SER A 94 34.69 1.81 8.97
C SER A 94 35.85 2.36 9.81
N ASP A 95 37.02 2.58 9.22
CA ASP A 95 38.21 3.15 9.89
C ASP A 95 37.95 4.57 10.43
N LYS A 96 37.26 5.40 9.65
CA LYS A 96 36.88 6.75 10.06
C LYS A 96 35.74 6.71 11.09
N TRP A 97 34.77 5.86 10.85
CA TRP A 97 33.60 5.73 11.72
C TRP A 97 33.99 5.24 13.13
N ILE A 98 34.79 4.17 13.24
CA ILE A 98 35.18 3.58 14.52
C ILE A 98 36.01 4.57 15.37
N ARG A 99 36.88 5.35 14.71
CA ARG A 99 37.65 6.40 15.39
C ARG A 99 36.80 7.58 15.83
N ALA A 100 35.85 7.99 15.00
CA ALA A 100 34.88 9.04 15.34
C ALA A 100 34.00 8.64 16.53
N MET A 101 33.56 7.38 16.60
CA MET A 101 32.79 6.84 17.73
C MET A 101 33.63 6.82 19.02
N ASN A 102 34.89 6.40 18.96
CA ASN A 102 35.78 6.45 20.08
C ASN A 102 36.00 7.89 20.58
N GLN A 103 36.26 8.84 19.68
CA GLN A 103 36.43 10.25 20.03
C GLN A 103 35.17 10.83 20.65
N ALA A 104 33.99 10.53 20.13
CA ALA A 104 32.72 10.97 20.68
C ALA A 104 32.51 10.45 22.11
N ASN A 105 32.85 9.19 22.38
CA ASN A 105 32.76 8.59 23.70
C ASN A 105 33.71 9.22 24.68
N VAL A 106 34.95 9.45 24.29
CA VAL A 106 35.95 10.15 25.12
C VAL A 106 35.48 11.58 25.41
N ASN A 107 34.97 12.30 24.44
CA ASN A 107 34.42 13.66 24.64
C ASN A 107 33.24 13.69 25.61
N ASN A 108 32.48 12.60 25.69
CA ASN A 108 31.37 12.43 26.65
C ASN A 108 31.83 12.00 28.05
N GLY A 109 33.12 11.94 28.30
CA GLY A 109 33.69 11.53 29.59
C GLY A 109 33.70 10.01 29.83
N SER A 110 33.37 9.22 28.84
CA SER A 110 33.49 7.75 28.83
C SER A 110 34.83 7.34 28.21
N GLY A 111 35.29 6.13 28.47
CA GLY A 111 36.48 5.59 27.78
C GLY A 111 36.21 5.32 26.27
N GLN A 112 37.21 4.77 25.59
CA GLN A 112 37.01 4.30 24.21
C GLN A 112 35.84 3.29 24.14
N TYR A 113 34.97 3.44 23.15
CA TYR A 113 33.88 2.49 22.88
C TYR A 113 34.41 1.20 22.26
N PHE A 114 35.36 1.33 21.30
CA PHE A 114 36.05 0.23 20.64
C PHE A 114 37.48 0.20 21.09
N LYS A 115 37.98 -0.97 21.47
CA LYS A 115 39.38 -1.15 21.86
C LYS A 115 40.32 -1.09 20.65
N ASP A 116 41.62 -0.88 20.95
CA ASP A 116 42.65 -0.76 19.94
C ASP A 116 42.75 -2.02 19.05
N GLU A 117 42.54 -3.22 19.59
CA GLU A 117 42.47 -4.47 18.82
C GLU A 117 41.36 -4.45 17.76
N HIS A 118 40.17 -3.92 18.11
CA HIS A 118 39.07 -3.81 17.15
C HIS A 118 39.39 -2.77 16.08
N VAL A 119 39.95 -1.64 16.44
CA VAL A 119 40.40 -0.61 15.48
C VAL A 119 41.45 -1.19 14.55
N GLN A 120 42.42 -1.95 15.05
CA GLN A 120 43.45 -2.61 14.25
C GLN A 120 42.84 -3.65 13.29
N ALA A 121 41.87 -4.45 13.76
CA ALA A 121 41.20 -5.43 12.91
C ALA A 121 40.44 -4.76 11.73
N VAL A 122 39.81 -3.60 11.96
CA VAL A 122 39.17 -2.81 10.89
C VAL A 122 40.22 -2.30 9.88
N ASP A 123 41.34 -1.78 10.35
CA ASP A 123 42.41 -1.32 9.47
C ASP A 123 43.00 -2.48 8.64
N ASP A 124 43.18 -3.65 9.25
CA ASP A 124 43.70 -4.84 8.56
C ASP A 124 42.72 -5.37 7.53
N PHE A 125 41.42 -5.36 7.83
CA PHE A 125 40.40 -5.73 6.85
C PHE A 125 40.39 -4.80 5.63
N ILE A 126 40.38 -3.48 5.85
CA ILE A 126 40.44 -2.48 4.78
C ILE A 126 41.72 -2.62 3.95
N ALA A 127 42.84 -2.96 4.58
CA ALA A 127 44.11 -3.22 3.90
C ALA A 127 44.20 -4.62 3.26
N GLY A 128 43.15 -5.44 3.33
CA GLY A 128 43.13 -6.79 2.75
C GLY A 128 43.98 -7.82 3.51
N ARG A 129 44.29 -7.58 4.77
CA ARG A 129 45.16 -8.46 5.61
C ARG A 129 44.38 -9.26 6.66
N GLY A 130 43.14 -8.91 6.94
CA GLY A 130 42.33 -9.53 7.99
C GLY A 130 40.94 -9.94 7.54
N PRO A 131 40.21 -10.75 8.34
CA PRO A 131 38.83 -11.11 8.06
C PRO A 131 37.85 -9.96 8.39
N SER A 132 36.65 -10.00 7.83
CA SER A 132 35.57 -9.02 8.11
C SER A 132 34.94 -9.19 9.49
N ALA A 133 35.18 -10.31 10.16
CA ALA A 133 34.72 -10.59 11.51
C ALA A 133 35.70 -11.57 12.18
N PHE A 134 35.86 -11.47 13.48
CA PHE A 134 36.67 -12.38 14.28
C PHE A 134 35.95 -12.72 15.58
N TYR A 135 36.23 -13.92 16.09
CA TYR A 135 35.72 -14.35 17.37
C TYR A 135 36.56 -13.76 18.52
N THR A 136 35.89 -13.32 19.56
CA THR A 136 36.59 -12.85 20.78
C THR A 136 35.86 -13.33 22.03
N THR A 137 36.67 -13.72 23.04
CA THR A 137 36.21 -14.00 24.39
C THR A 137 36.39 -12.79 25.32
N ASP A 138 36.93 -11.69 24.82
CA ASP A 138 37.07 -10.47 25.58
C ASP A 138 35.75 -9.72 25.71
N ASN A 139 35.14 -9.83 26.88
CA ASN A 139 33.88 -9.20 27.24
C ASN A 139 33.89 -7.66 27.14
N SER A 140 35.07 -7.07 26.97
CA SER A 140 35.21 -5.62 26.84
C SER A 140 35.14 -5.14 25.38
N ILE A 141 35.31 -6.04 24.40
CA ILE A 141 35.15 -5.76 22.99
C ILE A 141 33.69 -6.09 22.55
N THR A 142 33.21 -7.25 23.01
CA THR A 142 31.83 -7.71 22.80
C THR A 142 31.39 -8.55 24.01
N ALA A 143 30.13 -8.97 24.09
CA ALA A 143 29.76 -10.00 25.08
C ALA A 143 30.56 -11.28 24.80
N ALA A 144 30.97 -11.99 25.86
CA ALA A 144 31.80 -13.19 25.75
C ALA A 144 31.26 -14.20 24.75
N GLY A 145 32.14 -14.74 23.92
CA GLY A 145 31.76 -15.73 22.91
C GLY A 145 30.98 -15.17 21.71
N GLN A 146 31.15 -13.90 21.38
CA GLN A 146 30.48 -13.28 20.21
C GLN A 146 31.47 -12.84 19.13
N TRP A 147 30.89 -12.60 17.93
CA TRP A 147 31.63 -12.02 16.82
C TRP A 147 31.90 -10.54 17.03
N ALA A 148 33.15 -10.12 16.81
CA ALA A 148 33.54 -8.73 16.62
C ALA A 148 33.60 -8.45 15.10
N TYR A 149 32.94 -7.39 14.66
CA TYR A 149 32.80 -7.09 13.24
C TYR A 149 33.78 -6.02 12.80
N ALA A 150 34.60 -6.34 11.80
CA ALA A 150 35.63 -5.49 11.24
C ALA A 150 35.42 -5.19 9.74
N GLY A 151 34.21 -5.42 9.23
CA GLY A 151 33.85 -5.17 7.82
C GLY A 151 33.93 -3.68 7.44
N ASN A 152 33.67 -3.38 6.19
CA ASN A 152 33.56 -2.03 5.64
C ASN A 152 32.37 -1.95 4.69
N THR A 153 31.16 -1.92 5.24
CA THR A 153 29.91 -2.02 4.52
C THR A 153 29.31 -0.64 4.30
N ASP A 154 29.11 -0.25 3.06
CA ASP A 154 28.20 0.83 2.72
C ASP A 154 26.79 0.27 2.65
N TRP A 155 25.99 0.50 3.70
CA TRP A 155 24.62 0.00 3.77
C TRP A 155 23.70 0.59 2.71
N PHE A 156 24.02 1.76 2.15
CA PHE A 156 23.22 2.33 1.08
C PHE A 156 23.43 1.56 -0.24
N ASP A 157 24.67 1.23 -0.57
CA ASP A 157 24.97 0.44 -1.77
C ASP A 157 24.45 -1.00 -1.66
N VAL A 158 24.52 -1.59 -0.45
CA VAL A 158 24.10 -2.97 -0.20
C VAL A 158 22.59 -3.13 -0.23
N MET A 159 21.85 -2.17 0.33
CA MET A 159 20.44 -2.35 0.60
C MET A 159 19.52 -1.90 -0.53
N TYR A 160 19.99 -1.08 -1.46
CA TYR A 160 19.17 -0.53 -2.53
C TYR A 160 19.52 -1.13 -3.89
N LYS A 161 18.47 -1.40 -4.67
CA LYS A 161 18.58 -1.83 -6.06
C LYS A 161 17.59 -1.08 -6.95
N PRO A 162 17.77 -1.05 -8.26
CA PRO A 162 16.75 -0.59 -9.18
C PRO A 162 15.48 -1.46 -9.05
N SER A 163 14.33 -0.80 -8.89
CA SER A 163 13.01 -1.41 -8.85
C SER A 163 12.43 -1.44 -10.26
N PHE A 164 11.93 -2.59 -10.67
CA PHE A 164 11.25 -2.75 -11.95
C PHE A 164 9.74 -2.62 -11.80
N MET A 165 9.11 -1.87 -12.69
CA MET A 165 7.66 -1.77 -12.82
C MET A 165 7.24 -2.05 -14.26
N GLN A 166 6.18 -2.83 -14.43
CA GLN A 166 5.49 -3.02 -15.69
C GLN A 166 4.00 -2.72 -15.54
N GLN A 167 3.44 -2.10 -16.54
CA GLN A 167 2.01 -1.82 -16.61
C GLN A 167 1.50 -2.11 -18.02
N HIS A 168 0.37 -2.81 -18.12
CA HIS A 168 -0.30 -3.16 -19.35
C HIS A 168 -1.76 -2.78 -19.22
N ASN A 169 -2.31 -2.12 -20.24
CA ASN A 169 -3.72 -1.76 -20.30
C ASN A 169 -4.25 -2.07 -21.70
N ALA A 170 -5.35 -2.82 -21.74
CA ALA A 170 -6.09 -3.07 -22.96
C ALA A 170 -7.52 -2.58 -22.79
N SER A 171 -8.09 -1.96 -23.82
CA SER A 171 -9.49 -1.54 -23.81
C SER A 171 -10.15 -1.71 -25.16
N ILE A 172 -11.45 -1.92 -25.11
CA ILE A 172 -12.33 -1.99 -26.29
C ILE A 172 -13.50 -1.03 -26.06
N SER A 173 -13.85 -0.27 -27.06
CA SER A 173 -15.02 0.60 -27.04
C SER A 173 -15.72 0.61 -28.39
N GLY A 174 -17.02 0.89 -28.38
CA GLY A 174 -17.81 0.99 -29.59
C GLY A 174 -19.28 1.35 -29.30
N GLY A 175 -20.06 1.50 -30.34
CA GLY A 175 -21.49 1.71 -30.20
C GLY A 175 -22.24 1.79 -31.52
N SER A 176 -23.53 1.47 -31.45
CA SER A 176 -24.52 1.69 -32.51
C SER A 176 -25.30 2.97 -32.21
N ASP A 177 -26.39 3.20 -32.97
CA ASP A 177 -27.37 4.24 -32.70
C ASP A 177 -28.02 4.15 -31.31
N LYS A 178 -28.17 2.93 -30.77
CA LYS A 178 -28.90 2.64 -29.54
C LYS A 178 -28.00 2.16 -28.39
N THR A 179 -26.87 1.57 -28.70
CA THR A 179 -26.06 0.87 -27.69
C THR A 179 -24.64 1.39 -27.68
N THR A 180 -24.06 1.60 -26.50
CA THR A 180 -22.66 1.94 -26.33
C THR A 180 -22.03 1.00 -25.33
N TYR A 181 -20.73 0.69 -25.53
CA TYR A 181 -19.98 -0.15 -24.63
C TYR A 181 -18.52 0.29 -24.51
N TYR A 182 -17.96 0.07 -23.34
CA TYR A 182 -16.55 0.20 -23.03
C TYR A 182 -16.14 -0.94 -22.11
N GLY A 183 -15.03 -1.58 -22.40
CA GLY A 183 -14.44 -2.59 -21.54
C GLY A 183 -12.93 -2.39 -21.44
N SER A 184 -12.35 -2.59 -20.28
CA SER A 184 -10.90 -2.51 -20.08
C SER A 184 -10.38 -3.57 -19.11
N ILE A 185 -9.12 -3.93 -19.28
CA ILE A 185 -8.34 -4.72 -18.37
C ILE A 185 -6.97 -4.08 -18.21
N GLY A 186 -6.54 -3.90 -16.96
CA GLY A 186 -5.23 -3.38 -16.61
C GLY A 186 -4.48 -4.33 -15.69
N TYR A 187 -3.17 -4.41 -15.86
CA TYR A 187 -2.24 -5.10 -14.97
C TYR A 187 -1.11 -4.14 -14.62
N LYS A 188 -0.75 -4.09 -13.33
CA LYS A 188 0.45 -3.43 -12.82
C LYS A 188 1.21 -4.40 -11.92
N GLY A 189 2.48 -4.61 -12.22
CA GLY A 189 3.43 -5.30 -11.35
C GLY A 189 4.58 -4.36 -11.01
N GLN A 190 4.95 -4.29 -9.74
CA GLN A 190 6.02 -3.44 -9.26
C GLN A 190 6.80 -4.16 -8.16
N ASP A 191 8.11 -4.24 -8.34
CA ASP A 191 9.04 -4.66 -7.30
C ASP A 191 9.43 -3.46 -6.44
N GLY A 192 9.88 -3.70 -5.20
CA GLY A 192 10.43 -2.65 -4.36
C GLY A 192 11.90 -2.35 -4.64
N ILE A 193 12.43 -1.33 -3.96
CA ILE A 193 13.81 -0.86 -4.11
C ILE A 193 14.80 -1.54 -3.16
N LEU A 194 14.32 -2.37 -2.23
CA LEU A 194 15.20 -3.07 -1.29
C LEU A 194 15.77 -4.34 -1.94
N GLN A 195 17.08 -4.54 -1.77
CA GLN A 195 17.80 -5.70 -2.31
C GLN A 195 17.38 -6.99 -1.60
N TYR A 196 17.20 -6.93 -0.29
CA TYR A 196 16.85 -8.05 0.57
C TYR A 196 15.41 -8.00 1.03
N GLY A 197 14.83 -9.17 1.33
CA GLY A 197 13.45 -9.28 1.79
C GLY A 197 12.40 -8.97 0.73
N THR A 198 12.73 -8.93 -0.51
CA THR A 198 11.92 -8.60 -1.72
C THR A 198 10.48 -8.20 -1.45
N ASP A 199 10.14 -6.97 -1.73
CA ASP A 199 8.79 -6.43 -1.68
C ASP A 199 8.15 -6.39 -3.08
N LYS A 200 6.87 -6.76 -3.16
CA LYS A 200 6.13 -6.86 -4.42
C LYS A 200 4.73 -6.30 -4.29
N TYR A 201 4.33 -5.58 -5.32
CA TYR A 201 2.96 -5.12 -5.49
C TYR A 201 2.42 -5.54 -6.85
N LYS A 202 1.18 -6.07 -6.88
CA LYS A 202 0.46 -6.41 -8.10
C LYS A 202 -0.95 -5.86 -8.03
N ARG A 203 -1.44 -5.34 -9.16
CA ARG A 203 -2.81 -4.87 -9.31
C ARG A 203 -3.39 -5.34 -10.63
N ILE A 204 -4.61 -5.86 -10.59
CA ILE A 204 -5.45 -6.16 -11.75
C ILE A 204 -6.68 -5.28 -11.63
N ASN A 205 -7.01 -4.57 -12.71
CA ASN A 205 -8.22 -3.76 -12.81
C ASN A 205 -9.04 -4.27 -13.99
N MET A 206 -10.36 -4.33 -13.84
CA MET A 206 -11.30 -4.58 -14.92
C MET A 206 -12.44 -3.57 -14.82
N SER A 207 -12.84 -2.99 -15.95
CA SER A 207 -13.97 -2.08 -16.02
C SER A 207 -14.85 -2.47 -17.19
N PHE A 208 -16.17 -2.36 -16.99
CA PHE A 208 -17.14 -2.55 -18.05
C PHE A 208 -18.29 -1.56 -17.89
N ASN A 209 -18.56 -0.81 -18.94
CA ASN A 209 -19.66 0.14 -19.06
C ASN A 209 -20.49 -0.23 -20.28
N PHE A 210 -21.78 -0.39 -20.08
CA PHE A 210 -22.74 -0.71 -21.14
C PHE A 210 -23.98 0.17 -20.97
N SER A 211 -24.46 0.77 -22.06
CA SER A 211 -25.71 1.53 -22.09
C SER A 211 -26.48 1.19 -23.34
N THR A 212 -27.79 0.99 -23.24
CA THR A 212 -28.63 0.72 -24.38
C THR A 212 -30.00 1.38 -24.23
N GLN A 213 -30.49 1.92 -25.35
CA GLN A 213 -31.82 2.47 -25.48
C GLN A 213 -32.79 1.34 -25.86
N ILE A 214 -33.54 0.80 -24.89
CA ILE A 214 -34.47 -0.31 -25.08
C ILE A 214 -35.67 0.17 -25.89
N THR A 215 -36.21 1.34 -25.57
CA THR A 215 -37.29 2.01 -26.30
C THR A 215 -36.92 3.48 -26.48
N LYS A 216 -37.74 4.24 -27.25
CA LYS A 216 -37.51 5.70 -27.43
C LYS A 216 -37.51 6.51 -26.12
N TRP A 217 -38.14 5.95 -25.10
CA TRP A 217 -38.30 6.61 -23.78
C TRP A 217 -37.60 5.91 -22.63
N LEU A 218 -36.89 4.76 -22.85
CA LEU A 218 -36.18 4.00 -21.81
C LEU A 218 -34.75 3.72 -22.28
N GLU A 219 -33.79 4.24 -21.51
CA GLU A 219 -32.37 3.88 -21.56
C GLU A 219 -32.01 3.16 -20.28
N VAL A 220 -31.22 2.09 -20.38
CA VAL A 220 -30.64 1.38 -19.25
C VAL A 220 -29.13 1.39 -19.36
N THR A 221 -28.46 1.49 -18.21
CA THR A 221 -27.00 1.49 -18.10
C THR A 221 -26.56 0.49 -17.04
N PHE A 222 -25.54 -0.26 -17.37
CA PHE A 222 -24.87 -1.17 -16.43
C PHE A 222 -23.38 -0.87 -16.42
N ARG A 223 -22.79 -0.75 -15.21
CA ARG A 223 -21.36 -0.51 -15.01
C ARG A 223 -20.82 -1.45 -13.98
N THR A 224 -19.63 -1.97 -14.19
CA THR A 224 -18.90 -2.73 -13.19
C THR A 224 -17.45 -2.33 -13.16
N LYS A 225 -16.84 -2.43 -11.98
CA LYS A 225 -15.40 -2.27 -11.77
C LYS A 225 -14.96 -3.36 -10.80
N TYR A 226 -13.85 -3.99 -11.12
CA TYR A 226 -13.21 -4.95 -10.24
C TYR A 226 -11.73 -4.61 -10.13
N ASN A 227 -11.24 -4.59 -8.90
CA ASN A 227 -9.83 -4.38 -8.60
C ASN A 227 -9.36 -5.49 -7.67
N ARG A 228 -8.25 -6.11 -8.03
CA ARG A 228 -7.52 -7.00 -7.14
C ARG A 228 -6.13 -6.46 -6.90
N ASN A 229 -5.80 -6.23 -5.63
CA ASN A 229 -4.46 -5.84 -5.21
C ASN A 229 -3.84 -6.96 -4.40
N THR A 230 -2.56 -7.18 -4.62
CA THR A 230 -1.73 -8.08 -3.82
C THR A 230 -0.47 -7.35 -3.43
N SER A 231 -0.18 -7.30 -2.14
CA SER A 231 1.09 -6.82 -1.61
C SER A 231 1.77 -7.92 -0.79
N ASP A 232 3.09 -7.98 -0.88
CA ASP A 232 3.91 -8.96 -0.18
C ASP A 232 5.21 -8.26 0.24
N TYR A 233 5.32 -7.96 1.56
CA TYR A 233 6.42 -7.20 2.15
C TYR A 233 7.11 -7.99 3.26
N PRO A 234 8.39 -7.70 3.59
CA PRO A 234 9.01 -8.20 4.80
C PRO A 234 8.25 -7.71 6.05
N TYR A 235 7.99 -8.62 6.99
CA TYR A 235 7.34 -8.26 8.24
C TYR A 235 8.37 -7.78 9.25
N THR A 236 8.60 -6.47 9.33
CA THR A 236 9.65 -5.85 10.16
C THR A 236 9.19 -5.46 11.56
N SER A 237 7.88 -5.41 11.81
CA SER A 237 7.32 -5.04 13.13
C SER A 237 7.78 -5.96 14.26
N ASN A 238 8.18 -7.19 13.93
CA ASN A 238 8.68 -8.17 14.88
C ASN A 238 10.03 -7.75 15.52
N PHE A 239 10.75 -6.81 14.93
CA PHE A 239 12.06 -6.36 15.38
C PHE A 239 12.03 -5.00 16.08
N ASN A 240 10.86 -4.44 16.36
CA ASN A 240 10.67 -3.08 16.86
C ASN A 240 11.39 -2.01 16.00
N LEU A 241 11.63 -2.32 14.73
CA LEU A 241 12.16 -1.36 13.78
C LEU A 241 11.02 -0.45 13.33
N GLY A 242 11.09 0.82 13.66
CA GLY A 242 10.04 1.78 13.30
C GLY A 242 9.95 1.99 11.79
N ASN A 243 11.05 2.38 11.19
CA ASN A 243 11.16 2.60 9.74
C ASN A 243 12.48 2.03 9.24
N ILE A 244 12.42 0.99 8.41
CA ILE A 244 13.60 0.30 7.90
C ILE A 244 14.57 1.25 7.16
N PHE A 245 14.05 2.25 6.44
CA PHE A 245 14.90 3.22 5.74
C PHE A 245 15.69 4.11 6.70
N TYR A 246 15.08 4.47 7.84
CA TYR A 246 15.76 5.21 8.89
C TYR A 246 16.82 4.32 9.59
N GLU A 247 16.52 3.06 9.81
CA GLU A 247 17.44 2.13 10.46
C GLU A 247 18.66 1.83 9.56
N ILE A 248 18.48 1.67 8.24
CA ILE A 248 19.60 1.53 7.29
C ILE A 248 20.56 2.73 7.40
N TYR A 249 20.01 3.94 7.56
CA TYR A 249 20.81 5.16 7.75
C TYR A 249 21.70 5.13 8.98
N ARG A 250 21.34 4.36 10.02
CA ARG A 250 22.04 4.22 11.29
C ARG A 250 22.96 2.99 11.35
N GLY A 251 22.97 2.20 10.28
CA GLY A 251 23.75 0.95 10.23
C GLY A 251 25.24 1.16 10.47
N PHE A 252 25.84 0.29 11.28
CA PHE A 252 27.26 0.34 11.55
C PHE A 252 28.06 -0.21 10.35
N PRO A 253 28.98 0.56 9.79
CA PRO A 253 29.73 0.12 8.62
C PRO A 253 30.70 -1.04 8.93
N THR A 254 31.03 -1.25 10.22
CA THR A 254 31.87 -2.39 10.64
C THR A 254 31.19 -3.74 10.50
N ILE A 255 29.84 -3.79 10.42
CA ILE A 255 29.11 -5.05 10.26
C ILE A 255 29.16 -5.47 8.79
N PRO A 256 29.79 -6.61 8.44
CA PRO A 256 29.75 -7.12 7.06
C PRO A 256 28.37 -7.71 6.77
N VAL A 257 28.01 -7.86 5.50
CA VAL A 257 26.76 -8.51 5.09
C VAL A 257 26.77 -9.98 5.51
N TYR A 258 27.89 -10.66 5.24
CA TYR A 258 28.08 -12.09 5.57
C TYR A 258 29.29 -12.26 6.49
N LEU A 259 29.25 -13.32 7.30
CA LEU A 259 30.41 -13.81 8.03
C LEU A 259 31.52 -14.23 7.05
N PRO A 260 32.76 -14.42 7.52
CA PRO A 260 33.88 -14.82 6.65
C PRO A 260 33.67 -16.13 5.88
N ASP A 261 32.74 -16.99 6.33
CA ASP A 261 32.33 -18.23 5.64
C ASP A 261 31.50 -17.97 4.36
N GLY A 262 31.03 -16.74 4.16
CA GLY A 262 30.21 -16.31 3.03
C GLY A 262 28.78 -16.83 2.98
N ASN A 263 28.38 -17.66 3.94
CA ASN A 263 27.08 -18.34 3.96
C ASN A 263 26.08 -17.76 4.94
N ASN A 264 26.55 -17.26 6.07
CA ASN A 264 25.70 -16.79 7.15
C ASN A 264 25.75 -15.27 7.26
N PHE A 265 24.59 -14.65 7.46
CA PHE A 265 24.53 -13.22 7.73
C PHE A 265 25.25 -12.88 9.04
N ALA A 266 26.04 -11.82 9.01
CA ALA A 266 26.71 -11.30 10.21
C ALA A 266 25.73 -10.44 11.02
N GLY A 267 25.90 -10.39 12.36
CA GLY A 267 25.30 -9.37 13.22
C GLY A 267 23.77 -9.30 13.19
N ILE A 268 23.09 -10.45 13.08
CA ILE A 268 21.63 -10.47 13.16
C ILE A 268 21.18 -10.17 14.60
N ALA A 269 21.94 -10.61 15.63
CA ALA A 269 21.70 -10.31 17.01
C ALA A 269 22.56 -9.13 17.47
N GLY A 270 21.94 -8.06 17.85
CA GLY A 270 22.63 -6.92 18.43
C GLY A 270 21.73 -6.18 19.40
N SER A 271 22.31 -5.62 20.45
CA SER A 271 21.67 -4.59 21.26
C SER A 271 22.09 -3.22 20.71
N ASN A 272 21.18 -2.25 20.74
CA ASN A 272 21.50 -0.85 20.46
C ASN A 272 21.98 -0.53 19.04
N PHE A 273 21.18 -0.91 18.00
CA PHE A 273 21.38 -0.51 16.60
C PHE A 273 22.49 -1.25 15.82
N ASN A 274 22.99 -2.34 16.34
CA ASN A 274 24.03 -3.16 15.73
C ASN A 274 23.42 -4.26 14.85
N TYR A 275 22.56 -3.88 13.90
CA TYR A 275 21.83 -4.85 13.09
C TYR A 275 22.40 -4.99 11.69
N ASN A 276 22.36 -6.22 11.19
CA ASN A 276 22.49 -6.51 9.77
C ASN A 276 21.12 -6.46 9.09
N PHE A 277 20.83 -5.37 8.40
CA PHE A 277 19.53 -5.15 7.78
C PHE A 277 19.25 -6.12 6.62
N ALA A 278 20.29 -6.57 5.93
CA ALA A 278 20.16 -7.59 4.89
C ALA A 278 19.63 -8.90 5.47
N GLY A 279 20.28 -9.41 6.53
CA GLY A 279 19.86 -10.63 7.20
C GLY A 279 18.50 -10.50 7.89
N LEU A 280 18.22 -9.34 8.51
CA LEU A 280 16.91 -9.08 9.10
C LEU A 280 15.79 -9.13 8.08
N LEU A 281 15.94 -8.46 6.93
CA LEU A 281 14.91 -8.43 5.90
C LEU A 281 14.75 -9.77 5.17
N ASP A 282 15.86 -10.46 4.91
CA ASP A 282 15.83 -11.78 4.25
C ASP A 282 15.19 -12.85 5.14
N GLY A 283 15.54 -12.82 6.43
CA GLY A 283 15.01 -13.74 7.44
C GLY A 283 13.63 -13.34 8.00
N ALA A 284 13.21 -12.08 7.85
CA ALA A 284 11.90 -11.64 8.29
C ALA A 284 10.79 -12.48 7.68
N GLY A 285 9.74 -12.71 8.44
CA GLY A 285 8.51 -13.25 7.89
C GLY A 285 7.90 -12.31 6.85
N ARG A 286 6.64 -12.55 6.50
CA ARG A 286 5.96 -11.81 5.43
C ARG A 286 4.70 -11.14 5.94
N ASP A 287 4.43 -9.94 5.45
CA ASP A 287 3.12 -9.30 5.49
C ASP A 287 2.52 -9.40 4.08
N LYS A 288 1.55 -10.29 3.94
CA LYS A 288 0.84 -10.52 2.67
C LYS A 288 -0.58 -10.03 2.81
N THR A 289 -0.97 -9.14 1.90
CA THR A 289 -2.34 -8.63 1.83
C THR A 289 -2.87 -8.83 0.42
N ASN A 290 -4.06 -9.45 0.34
CA ASN A 290 -4.86 -9.51 -0.88
C ASN A 290 -6.13 -8.72 -0.64
N SER A 291 -6.54 -7.89 -1.58
CA SER A 291 -7.83 -7.20 -1.53
C SER A 291 -8.55 -7.30 -2.86
N ASP A 292 -9.84 -7.56 -2.77
CA ASP A 292 -10.78 -7.60 -3.89
C ASP A 292 -11.84 -6.51 -3.68
N ASP A 293 -12.01 -5.65 -4.66
CA ASP A 293 -12.97 -4.54 -4.65
C ASP A 293 -13.86 -4.62 -5.88
N PHE A 294 -15.14 -4.94 -5.69
CA PHE A 294 -16.11 -5.13 -6.76
C PHE A 294 -17.26 -4.13 -6.65
N TRP A 295 -17.38 -3.27 -7.65
CA TRP A 295 -18.44 -2.29 -7.81
C TRP A 295 -19.36 -2.67 -8.95
N TYR A 296 -20.65 -2.47 -8.77
CA TYR A 296 -21.64 -2.58 -9.82
C TYR A 296 -22.71 -1.51 -9.66
N THR A 297 -23.17 -0.97 -10.81
CA THR A 297 -24.24 0.03 -10.86
C THR A 297 -25.21 -0.38 -11.98
N ALA A 298 -26.48 -0.47 -11.65
CA ALA A 298 -27.58 -0.56 -12.61
C ALA A 298 -28.37 0.76 -12.59
N ALA A 299 -28.53 1.40 -13.74
CA ALA A 299 -29.20 2.68 -13.85
C ALA A 299 -30.21 2.68 -14.99
N PHE A 300 -31.25 3.51 -14.85
CA PHE A 300 -32.22 3.76 -15.90
C PHE A 300 -32.50 5.26 -16.08
N ASN A 301 -32.90 5.63 -17.27
CA ASN A 301 -33.40 6.95 -17.61
C ASN A 301 -34.71 6.80 -18.43
N LEU A 302 -35.82 7.26 -17.85
CA LEU A 302 -37.15 7.26 -18.45
C LEU A 302 -37.47 8.68 -18.91
N THR A 303 -37.83 8.83 -20.17
CA THR A 303 -38.32 10.10 -20.76
C THR A 303 -39.71 9.88 -21.38
N PRO A 304 -40.77 9.64 -20.53
CA PRO A 304 -42.08 9.20 -21.02
C PRO A 304 -42.83 10.27 -21.80
N LEU A 305 -42.51 11.55 -21.55
CA LEU A 305 -43.11 12.71 -22.25
C LEU A 305 -42.09 13.86 -22.29
N ALA A 306 -42.34 14.80 -23.21
CA ALA A 306 -41.47 15.95 -23.40
C ALA A 306 -41.33 16.77 -22.09
N GLY A 307 -40.11 17.03 -21.71
CA GLY A 307 -39.76 17.79 -20.51
C GLY A 307 -39.68 16.98 -19.21
N LEU A 308 -40.18 15.74 -19.15
CA LEU A 308 -40.09 14.87 -17.97
C LEU A 308 -38.99 13.83 -18.13
N SER A 309 -38.07 13.77 -17.20
CA SER A 309 -37.05 12.73 -17.07
C SER A 309 -37.10 12.13 -15.67
N ILE A 310 -37.27 10.81 -15.57
CA ILE A 310 -37.22 10.05 -14.33
C ILE A 310 -36.01 9.14 -14.37
N LYS A 311 -35.11 9.27 -13.43
CA LYS A 311 -33.84 8.54 -13.38
C LYS A 311 -33.70 7.81 -12.07
N GLY A 312 -33.03 6.69 -12.14
CA GLY A 312 -32.66 5.97 -10.94
C GLY A 312 -31.40 5.15 -11.16
N ASP A 313 -30.67 4.95 -10.10
CA ASP A 313 -29.56 4.03 -10.06
C ASP A 313 -29.50 3.29 -8.71
N TYR A 314 -29.03 2.06 -8.81
CA TYR A 314 -28.66 1.25 -7.67
C TYR A 314 -27.21 0.85 -7.81
N THR A 315 -26.40 1.20 -6.81
CA THR A 315 -24.98 0.88 -6.76
C THR A 315 -24.69 -0.02 -5.56
N GLY A 316 -23.92 -1.08 -5.79
CA GLY A 316 -23.39 -1.92 -4.74
C GLY A 316 -21.88 -2.02 -4.83
N ASN A 317 -21.24 -2.14 -3.67
CA ASN A 317 -19.83 -2.48 -3.54
C ASN A 317 -19.66 -3.63 -2.57
N LYS A 318 -18.75 -4.52 -2.92
CA LYS A 318 -18.20 -5.56 -2.05
C LYS A 318 -16.69 -5.42 -2.04
N PHE A 319 -16.15 -5.07 -0.87
CA PHE A 319 -14.74 -5.08 -0.60
C PHE A 319 -14.41 -6.22 0.36
N TYR A 320 -13.35 -6.95 0.05
CA TYR A 320 -12.81 -7.99 0.91
C TYR A 320 -11.29 -7.87 0.93
N GLN A 321 -10.71 -7.95 2.13
CA GLN A 321 -9.27 -7.98 2.31
C GLN A 321 -8.89 -9.12 3.24
N ASP A 322 -7.89 -9.89 2.82
CA ASP A 322 -7.24 -10.93 3.58
C ASP A 322 -5.79 -10.52 3.83
N GLN A 323 -5.39 -10.45 5.09
CA GLN A 323 -4.02 -10.14 5.49
C GLN A 323 -3.45 -11.27 6.35
N THR A 324 -2.25 -11.68 6.03
CA THR A 324 -1.46 -12.61 6.85
C THR A 324 -0.12 -11.94 7.18
N GLN A 325 0.08 -11.65 8.45
CA GLN A 325 1.35 -11.18 9.00
C GLN A 325 2.03 -12.33 9.71
N HIS A 326 3.21 -12.70 9.25
CA HIS A 326 4.02 -13.77 9.78
C HIS A 326 5.35 -13.21 10.29
N GLY A 327 5.54 -13.23 11.61
CA GLY A 327 6.80 -12.90 12.26
C GLY A 327 7.62 -14.16 12.49
N LYS A 328 8.85 -14.20 11.98
CA LYS A 328 9.79 -15.30 12.21
C LYS A 328 10.72 -15.00 13.37
N ILE A 329 11.13 -16.05 14.08
CA ILE A 329 12.29 -15.99 14.96
C ILE A 329 13.52 -16.05 14.07
N LEU A 330 14.46 -15.14 14.27
CA LEU A 330 15.76 -15.19 13.62
C LEU A 330 16.79 -15.81 14.53
N TYR A 331 17.72 -16.51 13.92
CA TYR A 331 18.80 -17.20 14.61
C TYR A 331 20.13 -16.66 14.16
N GLN A 332 21.04 -16.49 15.09
CA GLN A 332 22.42 -16.11 14.83
C GLN A 332 23.33 -17.33 14.90
N THR A 333 24.25 -17.46 13.95
CA THR A 333 25.32 -18.46 14.00
C THR A 333 26.37 -18.01 15.02
N MET A 334 26.67 -18.91 16.00
CA MET A 334 27.72 -18.69 16.98
C MET A 334 29.01 -19.41 16.56
N PRO A 335 30.19 -18.87 16.83
CA PRO A 335 31.47 -19.42 16.34
C PRO A 335 31.84 -20.80 16.88
N GLU A 336 31.55 -21.07 18.13
CA GLU A 336 31.97 -22.31 18.82
C GLU A 336 30.87 -23.36 18.93
N GLU A 337 29.63 -22.97 18.80
CA GLU A 337 28.49 -23.85 18.83
C GLU A 337 27.88 -23.89 17.44
N SER A 338 27.83 -25.06 16.81
CA SER A 338 27.04 -25.27 15.60
C SER A 338 25.53 -25.07 15.84
N THR A 339 25.13 -24.55 17.01
CA THR A 339 23.78 -24.26 17.42
C THR A 339 23.42 -22.83 17.08
N LEU A 340 22.28 -22.64 16.45
CA LEU A 340 21.67 -21.37 16.23
C LEU A 340 21.02 -20.89 17.53
N SER A 341 21.44 -19.73 18.03
CA SER A 341 20.77 -19.11 19.16
C SER A 341 19.60 -18.24 18.71
N PRO A 342 18.42 -18.33 19.32
CA PRO A 342 17.33 -17.44 19.00
C PRO A 342 17.72 -16.00 19.31
N LEU A 343 17.38 -15.12 18.38
CA LEU A 343 17.56 -13.69 18.56
C LEU A 343 16.63 -13.21 19.68
N SER A 344 17.19 -12.57 20.69
CA SER A 344 16.38 -12.00 21.78
C SER A 344 15.72 -10.67 21.42
N VAL A 345 15.67 -10.33 20.14
CA VAL A 345 15.08 -9.10 19.63
C VAL A 345 13.73 -9.39 19.02
N GLY A 346 12.68 -8.89 19.63
CA GLY A 346 11.32 -9.01 19.14
C GLY A 346 10.46 -10.03 19.87
N THR A 347 9.21 -10.07 19.49
CA THR A 347 8.22 -11.04 19.98
C THR A 347 8.53 -12.44 19.42
N PRO A 348 8.18 -13.51 20.14
CA PRO A 348 8.27 -14.86 19.60
C PRO A 348 7.59 -14.97 18.25
N GLY A 349 8.12 -15.83 17.35
CA GLY A 349 7.52 -16.07 16.05
C GLY A 349 6.01 -16.28 16.13
N GLY A 350 5.25 -15.60 15.30
CA GLY A 350 3.80 -15.61 15.38
C GLY A 350 3.11 -15.30 14.06
N VAL A 351 1.81 -15.49 14.04
CA VAL A 351 0.96 -15.23 12.89
C VAL A 351 -0.25 -14.39 13.32
N THR A 352 -0.47 -13.31 12.60
CA THR A 352 -1.74 -12.58 12.66
C THR A 352 -2.46 -12.74 11.33
N LYS A 353 -3.70 -13.21 11.37
CA LYS A 353 -4.61 -13.24 10.24
C LYS A 353 -5.74 -12.25 10.49
N ALA A 354 -5.98 -11.36 9.54
CA ALA A 354 -7.06 -10.40 9.61
C ALA A 354 -7.87 -10.40 8.33
N ASN A 355 -9.18 -10.48 8.48
CA ASN A 355 -10.15 -10.33 7.40
C ASN A 355 -10.91 -9.02 7.60
N TYR A 356 -11.00 -8.24 6.53
CA TYR A 356 -11.74 -7.00 6.49
C TYR A 356 -12.74 -7.06 5.35
N GLY A 357 -13.98 -6.68 5.61
CA GLY A 357 -15.04 -6.71 4.62
C GLY A 357 -15.94 -5.48 4.69
N ASP A 358 -16.18 -4.85 3.51
CA ASP A 358 -17.18 -3.81 3.36
C ASP A 358 -18.31 -4.27 2.44
N THR A 359 -19.52 -3.89 2.80
CA THR A 359 -20.70 -3.97 1.94
C THR A 359 -21.33 -2.59 1.91
N TYR A 360 -21.31 -1.96 0.74
CA TYR A 360 -21.96 -0.68 0.50
C TYR A 360 -23.08 -0.83 -0.51
N GLN A 361 -24.16 -0.08 -0.29
CA GLN A 361 -25.32 -0.01 -1.16
C GLN A 361 -25.84 1.43 -1.21
N ALA A 362 -26.19 1.89 -2.41
CA ALA A 362 -26.79 3.19 -2.63
C ALA A 362 -27.94 3.07 -3.64
N LEU A 363 -29.06 3.74 -3.34
CA LEU A 363 -30.20 3.90 -4.23
C LEU A 363 -30.45 5.39 -4.42
N ASN A 364 -30.46 5.83 -5.67
CA ASN A 364 -30.82 7.18 -6.08
C ASN A 364 -32.04 7.13 -7.00
N LEU A 365 -33.04 7.94 -6.73
CA LEU A 365 -34.22 8.11 -7.58
C LEU A 365 -34.53 9.60 -7.68
N TRP A 366 -34.68 10.13 -8.90
CA TRP A 366 -35.09 11.53 -9.07
C TRP A 366 -35.87 11.74 -10.34
N ALA A 367 -36.72 12.77 -10.31
CA ALA A 367 -37.50 13.22 -11.44
C ALA A 367 -37.23 14.69 -11.72
N ASP A 368 -36.93 15.03 -12.96
CA ASP A 368 -36.76 16.37 -13.46
C ASP A 368 -37.90 16.71 -14.41
N TYR A 369 -38.59 17.81 -14.18
CA TYR A 369 -39.54 18.37 -15.13
C TYR A 369 -39.13 19.76 -15.57
N LYS A 370 -38.99 19.98 -16.88
CA LYS A 370 -38.61 21.26 -17.47
C LYS A 370 -39.62 21.65 -18.53
N LYS A 371 -40.16 22.87 -18.43
CA LYS A 371 -41.11 23.41 -19.43
C LYS A 371 -40.86 24.89 -19.65
N SER A 372 -40.79 25.27 -20.93
CA SER A 372 -40.80 26.66 -21.34
C SER A 372 -42.20 27.06 -21.78
N PHE A 373 -42.66 28.23 -21.32
CA PHE A 373 -43.94 28.83 -21.67
C PHE A 373 -43.67 30.11 -22.49
N ASN A 374 -44.20 30.12 -23.69
CA ASN A 374 -44.10 31.27 -24.62
C ASN A 374 -42.66 31.77 -24.88
N ASP A 375 -41.69 30.89 -24.78
CA ASP A 375 -40.22 31.18 -24.88
C ASP A 375 -39.70 32.28 -23.94
N LYS A 376 -40.50 32.65 -22.92
CA LYS A 376 -40.18 33.72 -21.96
C LYS A 376 -40.07 33.25 -20.54
N HIS A 377 -40.82 32.23 -20.16
CA HIS A 377 -40.82 31.68 -18.80
C HIS A 377 -40.36 30.22 -18.78
N ASN A 378 -39.29 29.94 -18.05
CA ASN A 378 -38.75 28.59 -17.90
C ASN A 378 -39.03 28.08 -16.49
N LEU A 379 -39.80 26.99 -16.41
CA LEU A 379 -40.04 26.26 -15.16
C LEU A 379 -39.14 25.04 -15.13
N GLY A 380 -38.39 24.85 -14.04
CA GLY A 380 -37.63 23.63 -13.73
C GLY A 380 -37.97 23.17 -12.32
N VAL A 381 -38.42 21.94 -12.17
CA VAL A 381 -38.68 21.30 -10.87
C VAL A 381 -37.94 19.99 -10.83
N MET A 382 -37.23 19.74 -9.72
CA MET A 382 -36.56 18.49 -9.44
C MET A 382 -36.99 17.98 -8.08
N VAL A 383 -37.31 16.70 -7.99
CA VAL A 383 -37.54 15.99 -6.74
C VAL A 383 -36.69 14.71 -6.73
N GLY A 384 -36.13 14.38 -5.59
CA GLY A 384 -35.27 13.22 -5.51
C GLY A 384 -35.28 12.54 -4.15
N TYR A 385 -34.85 11.29 -4.17
CA TYR A 385 -34.63 10.44 -3.00
C TYR A 385 -33.30 9.74 -3.11
N ASN A 386 -32.54 9.75 -2.02
CA ASN A 386 -31.27 9.04 -1.88
C ASN A 386 -31.31 8.17 -0.63
N GLN A 387 -30.80 6.97 -0.73
CA GLN A 387 -30.55 6.10 0.41
C GLN A 387 -29.19 5.42 0.25
N GLU A 388 -28.38 5.47 1.30
CA GLU A 388 -27.08 4.82 1.35
C GLU A 388 -26.94 4.02 2.64
N SER A 389 -26.22 2.90 2.56
CA SER A 389 -25.82 2.13 3.74
C SER A 389 -24.49 1.47 3.53
N LYS A 390 -23.73 1.35 4.62
CA LYS A 390 -22.46 0.63 4.64
C LYS A 390 -22.37 -0.24 5.88
N LYS A 391 -21.93 -1.48 5.68
CA LYS A 391 -21.54 -2.40 6.75
C LYS A 391 -20.08 -2.72 6.59
N THR A 392 -19.30 -2.47 7.62
CA THR A 392 -17.88 -2.83 7.72
C THR A 392 -17.73 -3.92 8.77
N THR A 393 -16.95 -4.95 8.47
CA THR A 393 -16.61 -6.02 9.40
C THR A 393 -15.10 -6.24 9.41
N LYS A 394 -14.54 -6.50 10.57
CA LYS A 394 -13.14 -6.88 10.75
C LYS A 394 -13.06 -8.02 11.74
N LEU A 395 -12.34 -9.07 11.36
CA LEU A 395 -12.00 -10.19 12.23
C LEU A 395 -10.48 -10.34 12.24
N SER A 396 -9.88 -10.42 13.42
CA SER A 396 -8.44 -10.63 13.57
C SER A 396 -8.16 -11.72 14.59
N VAL A 397 -7.26 -12.63 14.22
CA VAL A 397 -6.73 -13.68 15.09
C VAL A 397 -5.22 -13.57 15.09
N SER A 398 -4.62 -13.52 16.28
CA SER A 398 -3.18 -13.43 16.47
C SER A 398 -2.70 -14.55 17.36
N THR A 399 -1.59 -15.17 16.97
CA THR A 399 -0.95 -16.26 17.71
C THR A 399 0.53 -16.02 17.84
N SER A 400 1.18 -16.65 18.82
CA SER A 400 2.62 -16.62 18.99
C SER A 400 3.15 -17.99 19.41
N ASN A 401 4.49 -18.13 19.43
CA ASN A 401 5.17 -19.38 19.72
C ASN A 401 4.77 -20.50 18.74
N LEU A 402 5.04 -20.28 17.44
CA LEU A 402 4.86 -21.28 16.41
C LEU A 402 5.75 -22.49 16.66
N PHE A 403 5.22 -23.70 16.50
CA PHE A 403 5.99 -24.95 16.55
C PHE A 403 6.97 -25.07 15.37
N ASP A 404 6.62 -24.52 14.21
CA ASP A 404 7.50 -24.40 13.06
C ASP A 404 7.51 -22.96 12.54
N ASN A 405 8.71 -22.37 12.55
CA ASN A 405 8.95 -20.99 12.15
C ASN A 405 8.68 -20.71 10.65
N ASN A 406 8.52 -21.74 9.83
CA ASN A 406 8.32 -21.62 8.38
C ASN A 406 6.86 -21.75 7.95
N PHE A 407 5.99 -22.26 8.82
CA PHE A 407 4.58 -22.48 8.51
C PHE A 407 3.69 -21.46 9.24
N PRO A 408 3.21 -20.39 8.54
CA PRO A 408 2.37 -19.36 9.15
C PRO A 408 0.90 -19.82 9.30
N VAL A 409 0.71 -20.87 10.09
CA VAL A 409 -0.61 -21.45 10.38
C VAL A 409 -0.95 -21.22 11.85
N THR A 410 -2.11 -20.65 12.12
CA THR A 410 -2.54 -20.35 13.50
C THR A 410 -2.60 -21.58 14.38
N ASP A 411 -3.03 -22.72 13.85
CA ASP A 411 -3.16 -23.98 14.60
C ASP A 411 -1.81 -24.60 15.01
N LEU A 412 -0.70 -24.12 14.43
CA LEU A 412 0.65 -24.55 14.77
C LEU A 412 1.32 -23.62 15.80
N ALA A 413 0.55 -22.94 16.64
CA ALA A 413 1.04 -22.08 17.69
C ALA A 413 0.65 -22.61 19.07
N SER A 414 1.49 -22.36 20.08
CA SER A 414 1.18 -22.72 21.47
C SER A 414 0.45 -21.63 22.24
N THR A 415 0.43 -20.40 21.72
CA THR A 415 -0.20 -19.24 22.38
C THR A 415 -1.17 -18.56 21.46
N TYR A 416 -2.41 -18.39 21.93
CA TYR A 416 -3.48 -17.71 21.19
C TYR A 416 -3.89 -16.44 21.93
N ASN A 417 -3.98 -15.33 21.20
CA ASN A 417 -4.61 -14.13 21.72
C ASN A 417 -6.12 -14.21 21.46
N MET A 418 -6.90 -13.50 22.27
CA MET A 418 -8.34 -13.43 22.04
C MET A 418 -8.62 -12.87 20.63
N PRO A 419 -9.48 -13.53 19.84
CA PRO A 419 -9.94 -12.97 18.57
C PRO A 419 -10.59 -11.60 18.77
N SER A 420 -10.35 -10.67 17.88
CA SER A 420 -11.00 -9.37 17.84
C SER A 420 -11.98 -9.33 16.69
N GLU A 421 -13.23 -9.01 16.96
CA GLU A 421 -14.26 -8.80 15.95
C GLU A 421 -14.86 -7.40 16.12
N GLU A 422 -14.96 -6.66 15.03
CA GLU A 422 -15.57 -5.33 14.97
C GLU A 422 -16.59 -5.31 13.84
N ALA A 423 -17.75 -4.70 14.10
CA ALA A 423 -18.75 -4.45 13.06
C ALA A 423 -19.29 -3.03 13.21
N THR A 424 -19.29 -2.29 12.11
CA THR A 424 -19.87 -0.94 12.04
C THR A 424 -20.93 -0.92 10.95
N ILE A 425 -22.08 -0.35 11.24
CA ILE A 425 -23.17 -0.18 10.28
C ILE A 425 -23.65 1.27 10.35
N TRP A 426 -23.79 1.89 9.18
CA TRP A 426 -24.44 3.18 9.07
C TRP A 426 -25.40 3.21 7.87
N ALA A 427 -26.39 4.05 7.95
CA ALA A 427 -27.32 4.32 6.85
C ALA A 427 -27.73 5.79 6.87
N VAL A 428 -27.93 6.36 5.68
CA VAL A 428 -28.35 7.74 5.47
C VAL A 428 -29.48 7.75 4.44
N GLN A 429 -30.49 8.59 4.66
CA GLN A 429 -31.58 8.84 3.72
C GLN A 429 -31.76 10.33 3.54
N GLY A 430 -32.09 10.75 2.34
CA GLY A 430 -32.35 12.15 1.98
C GLY A 430 -33.45 12.27 0.94
N ALA A 431 -34.22 13.34 1.03
CA ALA A 431 -35.13 13.76 -0.01
C ALA A 431 -34.88 15.24 -0.34
N PHE A 432 -34.99 15.65 -1.58
CA PHE A 432 -34.71 17.00 -2.05
C PHE A 432 -35.63 17.42 -3.19
#